data_7ad55739f8f49a527be235048afc7a31
#
_entry.id   7ad55739f8f49a527be235048afc7a31
#
_cell.length_a   1.000
_cell.length_b   1.000
_cell.length_c   1.000
_cell.angle_alpha   90.00
_cell.angle_beta   90.00
_cell.angle_gamma   90.00
#
_symmetry.space_group_name_H-M   'P 1'
#
loop_
_entity.id
_entity.type
_entity.pdbx_description
1 polymer ?
#
loop_
_entity_poly.entity_id
_entity_poly.type
_entity_poly.pdbx_seq_one_letter_code
_entity_poly.pdbx_strand_id
1 'polypeptide(L)'
;MSVEDQFEGDERALLKRIQELLDVRMKDKRKRYVHSLGVAETALHLAEVYGVDRFDAAAAGLIHDWDKVLSDELVTRALHYGIKIAGSPSAATLLLHGPVAAYELPQLFPELSPAVFQAVDRHTVGACDMTPLDMVVFVADAIEPN
;
A
#
# COMPACT_ATOMS: atom_id res chain seq x y z
N MET A 1 -16.77 -11.98 -2.79
CA MET A 1 -15.77 -12.23 -3.86
C MET A 1 -14.49 -11.51 -3.48
N SER A 2 -13.38 -12.22 -3.48
CA SER A 2 -12.07 -11.60 -3.18
C SER A 2 -11.63 -10.68 -4.32
N VAL A 3 -10.66 -9.81 -4.01
CA VAL A 3 -10.18 -8.82 -5.01
C VAL A 3 -9.58 -9.53 -6.23
N GLU A 4 -8.77 -10.58 -6.03
CA GLU A 4 -8.15 -11.29 -7.15
C GLU A 4 -9.18 -11.97 -8.07
N ASP A 5 -10.36 -12.32 -7.56
CA ASP A 5 -11.40 -12.93 -8.37
C ASP A 5 -11.99 -12.01 -9.44
N GLN A 6 -11.73 -10.71 -9.32
CA GLN A 6 -12.18 -9.71 -10.29
C GLN A 6 -11.17 -9.51 -11.43
N PHE A 7 -10.10 -10.28 -11.45
CA PHE A 7 -9.05 -10.22 -12.46
C PHE A 7 -8.79 -11.61 -13.03
N GLU A 8 -8.07 -11.66 -14.14
CA GLU A 8 -7.75 -12.91 -14.84
C GLU A 8 -6.25 -12.97 -15.15
N GLY A 9 -5.77 -14.16 -15.52
CA GLY A 9 -4.41 -14.37 -16.00
C GLY A 9 -3.34 -13.97 -15.00
N ASP A 10 -2.32 -13.28 -15.50
CA ASP A 10 -1.16 -12.87 -14.70
C ASP A 10 -1.53 -11.86 -13.60
N GLU A 11 -2.49 -11.00 -13.87
CA GLU A 11 -2.97 -10.03 -12.87
C GLU A 11 -3.59 -10.75 -11.67
N ARG A 12 -4.46 -11.71 -11.90
CA ARG A 12 -5.06 -12.52 -10.84
C ARG A 12 -3.99 -13.28 -10.06
N ALA A 13 -3.06 -13.92 -10.75
CA ALA A 13 -1.99 -14.69 -10.13
C ALA A 13 -1.11 -13.80 -9.23
N LEU A 14 -0.79 -12.59 -9.69
CA LEU A 14 0.02 -11.65 -8.91
C LEU A 14 -0.73 -11.15 -7.67
N LEU A 15 -2.00 -10.76 -7.82
CA LEU A 15 -2.80 -10.31 -6.66
C LEU A 15 -2.95 -11.43 -5.63
N LYS A 16 -3.14 -12.66 -6.06
CA LYS A 16 -3.22 -13.81 -5.17
C LYS A 16 -1.92 -14.01 -4.40
N ARG A 17 -0.77 -13.91 -5.08
CA ARG A 17 0.56 -14.02 -4.46
C ARG A 17 0.77 -12.91 -3.43
N ILE A 18 0.43 -11.67 -3.78
CA ILE A 18 0.52 -10.53 -2.87
C ILE A 18 -0.33 -10.79 -1.62
N GLN A 19 -1.56 -11.22 -1.80
CA GLN A 19 -2.49 -11.45 -0.70
C GLN A 19 -2.01 -12.58 0.22
N GLU A 20 -1.49 -13.66 -0.33
CA GLU A 20 -0.94 -14.79 0.44
C GLU A 20 0.27 -14.33 1.29
N LEU A 21 1.18 -13.54 0.71
CA LEU A 21 2.32 -13.00 1.44
C LEU A 21 1.90 -12.00 2.50
N LEU A 22 0.90 -11.18 2.20
CA LEU A 22 0.35 -10.22 3.16
C LEU A 22 -0.30 -10.94 4.34
N ASP A 23 -1.02 -12.02 4.10
CA ASP A 23 -1.65 -12.84 5.13
C ASP A 23 -0.61 -13.36 6.13
N VAL A 24 0.48 -13.90 5.62
CA VAL A 24 1.60 -14.37 6.46
C VAL A 24 2.24 -13.22 7.23
N ARG A 25 2.51 -12.11 6.54
CA ARG A 25 3.15 -10.94 7.14
C ARG A 25 2.33 -10.35 8.28
N MET A 26 1.02 -10.37 8.15
CA MET A 26 0.09 -9.79 9.13
C MET A 26 -0.60 -10.83 10.03
N LYS A 27 0.01 -12.00 10.19
CA LYS A 27 -0.57 -13.08 11.00
C LYS A 27 -0.87 -12.66 12.45
N ASP A 28 -0.05 -11.79 13.01
CA ASP A 28 -0.20 -11.26 14.37
C ASP A 28 -0.88 -9.89 14.40
N LYS A 29 -1.33 -9.41 13.26
CA LYS A 29 -1.97 -8.09 13.06
C LYS A 29 -3.22 -8.24 12.21
N ARG A 30 -4.15 -9.11 12.64
CA ARG A 30 -5.32 -9.48 11.82
C ARG A 30 -6.23 -8.31 11.46
N LYS A 31 -6.38 -7.34 12.35
CA LYS A 31 -7.17 -6.13 12.03
C LYS A 31 -6.53 -5.34 10.90
N ARG A 32 -5.20 -5.30 10.86
CA ARG A 32 -4.46 -4.63 9.79
C ARG A 32 -4.62 -5.37 8.46
N TYR A 33 -4.62 -6.70 8.50
CA TYR A 33 -4.86 -7.52 7.31
C TYR A 33 -6.26 -7.26 6.74
N VAL A 34 -7.29 -7.29 7.59
CA VAL A 34 -8.68 -7.03 7.18
C VAL A 34 -8.82 -5.62 6.61
N HIS A 35 -8.20 -4.63 7.24
CA HIS A 35 -8.17 -3.26 6.74
C HIS A 35 -7.54 -3.19 5.34
N SER A 36 -6.41 -3.84 5.12
CA SER A 36 -5.74 -3.84 3.82
C SER A 36 -6.59 -4.47 2.72
N LEU A 37 -7.31 -5.57 3.02
CA LEU A 37 -8.26 -6.16 2.08
C LEU A 37 -9.39 -5.17 1.76
N GLY A 38 -9.93 -4.50 2.77
CA GLY A 38 -10.99 -3.51 2.62
C GLY A 38 -10.53 -2.29 1.82
N VAL A 39 -9.29 -1.83 2.03
CA VAL A 39 -8.72 -0.73 1.25
C VAL A 39 -8.58 -1.13 -0.23
N ALA A 40 -8.14 -2.36 -0.50
CA ALA A 40 -8.06 -2.85 -1.88
C ALA A 40 -9.42 -2.86 -2.57
N GLU A 41 -10.47 -3.35 -1.89
CA GLU A 41 -11.83 -3.34 -2.43
C GLU A 41 -12.34 -1.92 -2.67
N THR A 42 -12.13 -1.03 -1.71
CA THR A 42 -12.56 0.37 -1.80
C THR A 42 -11.81 1.10 -2.92
N ALA A 43 -10.49 0.89 -3.02
CA ALA A 43 -9.67 1.48 -4.08
C ALA A 43 -10.10 1.00 -5.46
N LEU A 44 -10.41 -0.30 -5.58
CA LEU A 44 -10.91 -0.87 -6.83
C LEU A 44 -12.22 -0.21 -7.24
N HIS A 45 -13.16 -0.05 -6.31
CA HIS A 45 -14.43 0.62 -6.58
C HIS A 45 -14.23 2.09 -7.00
N LEU A 46 -13.38 2.83 -6.29
CA LEU A 46 -13.07 4.22 -6.65
C LEU A 46 -12.40 4.31 -8.02
N ALA A 47 -11.52 3.36 -8.35
CA ALA A 47 -10.87 3.30 -9.64
C ALA A 47 -11.88 3.14 -10.77
N GLU A 48 -12.89 2.29 -10.58
CA GLU A 48 -13.97 2.10 -11.56
C GLU A 48 -14.78 3.38 -11.75
N VAL A 49 -15.08 4.10 -10.67
CA VAL A 49 -15.85 5.36 -10.73
C VAL A 49 -15.07 6.47 -11.41
N TYR A 50 -13.79 6.59 -11.14
CA TYR A 50 -12.97 7.73 -11.57
C TYR A 50 -12.05 7.43 -12.76
N GLY A 51 -12.14 6.24 -13.35
CA GLY A 51 -11.36 5.89 -14.54
C GLY A 51 -9.87 5.70 -14.28
N VAL A 52 -9.51 5.22 -13.09
CA VAL A 52 -8.14 4.87 -12.73
C VAL A 52 -7.91 3.39 -13.04
N ASP A 53 -6.67 3.00 -13.29
CA ASP A 53 -6.34 1.59 -13.55
C ASP A 53 -6.76 0.71 -12.36
N ARG A 54 -7.63 -0.26 -12.65
CA ARG A 54 -8.23 -1.13 -11.63
C ARG A 54 -7.21 -2.02 -10.94
N PHE A 55 -6.29 -2.59 -11.72
CA PHE A 55 -5.27 -3.49 -11.18
C PHE A 55 -4.30 -2.73 -10.28
N ASP A 56 -3.81 -1.58 -10.72
CA ASP A 56 -2.92 -0.73 -9.92
C ASP A 56 -3.58 -0.31 -8.60
N ALA A 57 -4.86 0.05 -8.65
CA ALA A 57 -5.60 0.45 -7.45
C ALA A 57 -5.74 -0.71 -6.46
N ALA A 58 -6.09 -1.90 -6.94
CA ALA A 58 -6.22 -3.09 -6.09
C ALA A 58 -4.86 -3.47 -5.47
N ALA A 59 -3.82 -3.50 -6.28
CA ALA A 59 -2.47 -3.84 -5.81
C ALA A 59 -1.97 -2.84 -4.76
N ALA A 60 -2.09 -1.55 -5.04
CA ALA A 60 -1.68 -0.49 -4.11
C ALA A 60 -2.46 -0.57 -2.78
N GLY A 61 -3.75 -0.83 -2.85
CA GLY A 61 -4.58 -1.01 -1.66
C GLY A 61 -4.13 -2.16 -0.79
N LEU A 62 -3.78 -3.30 -1.39
CA LEU A 62 -3.29 -4.46 -0.65
C LEU A 62 -1.99 -4.18 0.10
N ILE A 63 -1.08 -3.43 -0.50
CA ILE A 63 0.28 -3.26 0.03
C ILE A 63 0.54 -1.92 0.71
N HIS A 64 -0.45 -1.02 0.76
CA HIS A 64 -0.23 0.34 1.30
C HIS A 64 0.33 0.35 2.72
N ASP A 65 -0.09 -0.59 3.57
CA ASP A 65 0.32 -0.71 4.96
C ASP A 65 1.34 -1.85 5.18
N TRP A 66 2.02 -2.29 4.12
CA TRP A 66 2.95 -3.43 4.17
C TRP A 66 3.93 -3.36 5.34
N ASP A 67 4.53 -2.21 5.57
CA ASP A 67 5.52 -2.01 6.61
C ASP A 67 4.96 -1.40 7.90
N LYS A 68 3.65 -1.21 7.99
CA LYS A 68 3.01 -0.72 9.22
C LYS A 68 3.14 -1.70 10.40
N VAL A 69 3.43 -2.96 10.10
CA VAL A 69 3.70 -3.99 11.12
C VAL A 69 5.05 -3.79 11.82
N LEU A 70 5.94 -3.00 11.20
CA LEU A 70 7.22 -2.61 11.80
C LEU A 70 7.01 -1.43 12.75
N SER A 71 7.89 -1.27 13.72
CA SER A 71 7.84 -0.16 14.65
C SER A 71 9.18 0.58 14.67
N ASP A 72 10.05 0.29 15.62
CA ASP A 72 11.35 0.94 15.77
C ASP A 72 12.26 0.71 14.55
N GLU A 73 12.08 -0.40 13.85
CA GLU A 73 12.83 -0.73 12.64
C GLU A 73 12.61 0.27 11.49
N LEU A 74 11.47 0.98 11.47
CA LEU A 74 11.16 1.93 10.41
C LEU A 74 12.19 3.07 10.34
N VAL A 75 12.57 3.62 11.49
CA VAL A 75 13.58 4.69 11.54
C VAL A 75 14.93 4.17 11.05
N THR A 76 15.35 3.00 11.53
CA THR A 76 16.62 2.39 11.14
C THR A 76 16.65 2.13 9.63
N ARG A 77 15.59 1.56 9.07
CA ARG A 77 15.48 1.30 7.63
C ARG A 77 15.46 2.59 6.83
N ALA A 78 14.70 3.59 7.26
CA ALA A 78 14.64 4.89 6.58
C ALA A 78 16.02 5.55 6.49
N LEU A 79 16.78 5.54 7.59
CA LEU A 79 18.14 6.06 7.61
C LEU A 79 19.06 5.29 6.67
N HIS A 80 18.96 3.97 6.66
CA HIS A 80 19.76 3.12 5.79
C HIS A 80 19.45 3.38 4.29
N TYR A 81 18.20 3.65 3.95
CA TYR A 81 17.76 3.92 2.57
C TYR A 81 17.94 5.37 2.15
N GLY A 82 18.40 6.26 3.03
CA GLY A 82 18.55 7.67 2.73
C GLY A 82 17.23 8.43 2.67
N ILE A 83 16.18 7.91 3.29
CA ILE A 83 14.87 8.56 3.36
C ILE A 83 14.93 9.68 4.41
N LYS A 84 14.47 10.87 4.03
CA LYS A 84 14.45 12.02 4.95
C LYS A 84 13.40 11.82 6.04
N ILE A 85 13.81 12.04 7.28
CA ILE A 85 12.93 11.98 8.45
C ILE A 85 12.65 13.42 8.88
N ALA A 86 11.37 13.82 8.86
CA ALA A 86 10.93 15.13 9.31
C ALA A 86 10.48 15.05 10.77
N GLY A 87 10.92 15.99 11.60
CA GLY A 87 10.54 16.04 13.00
C GLY A 87 11.33 15.06 13.88
N SER A 88 10.78 14.73 15.06
CA SER A 88 11.43 13.78 15.96
C SER A 88 11.27 12.35 15.44
N PRO A 89 12.23 11.44 15.69
CA PRO A 89 12.11 10.05 15.27
C PRO A 89 10.85 9.35 15.79
N SER A 90 10.41 9.64 17.01
CA SER A 90 9.21 9.03 17.58
C SER A 90 7.93 9.46 16.86
N ALA A 91 7.84 10.72 16.45
CA ALA A 91 6.71 11.22 15.66
C ALA A 91 6.79 10.73 14.21
N ALA A 92 7.99 10.69 13.64
CA ALA A 92 8.22 10.25 12.27
C ALA A 92 7.86 8.79 12.04
N THR A 93 7.98 7.93 13.04
CA THR A 93 7.64 6.51 12.94
C THR A 93 6.23 6.28 12.40
N LEU A 94 5.28 7.14 12.76
CA LEU A 94 3.89 7.06 12.28
C LEU A 94 3.76 7.35 10.79
N LEU A 95 4.76 8.00 10.17
CA LEU A 95 4.72 8.47 8.79
C LEU A 95 5.66 7.72 7.86
N LEU A 96 6.51 6.85 8.38
CA LEU A 96 7.59 6.23 7.61
C LEU A 96 7.22 4.93 6.91
N HIS A 97 6.12 4.28 7.30
CA HIS A 97 5.77 2.97 6.72
C HIS A 97 5.52 3.03 5.21
N GLY A 98 4.94 4.12 4.71
CA GLY A 98 4.74 4.32 3.28
C GLY A 98 6.05 4.46 2.50
N PRO A 99 6.87 5.47 2.82
CA PRO A 99 8.17 5.66 2.15
C PRO A 99 9.10 4.46 2.23
N VAL A 100 9.19 3.79 3.39
CA VAL A 100 10.02 2.60 3.55
C VAL A 100 9.53 1.45 2.69
N ALA A 101 8.22 1.17 2.70
CA ALA A 101 7.63 0.13 1.85
C ALA A 101 7.82 0.43 0.37
N ALA A 102 7.64 1.68 -0.04
CA ALA A 102 7.82 2.08 -1.44
C ALA A 102 9.26 1.85 -1.93
N TYR A 103 10.23 1.93 -1.04
CA TYR A 103 11.62 1.62 -1.35
C TYR A 103 11.86 0.10 -1.48
N GLU A 104 11.25 -0.69 -0.61
CA GLU A 104 11.49 -2.14 -0.51
C GLU A 104 10.68 -2.98 -1.50
N LEU A 105 9.42 -2.60 -1.70
CA LEU A 105 8.46 -3.41 -2.46
C LEU A 105 8.81 -3.63 -3.93
N PRO A 106 9.50 -2.72 -4.65
CA PRO A 106 9.91 -3.00 -6.02
C PRO A 106 10.81 -4.23 -6.18
N GLN A 107 11.57 -4.60 -5.17
CA GLN A 107 12.39 -5.81 -5.19
C GLN A 107 11.55 -7.07 -4.98
N LEU A 108 10.49 -6.97 -4.20
CA LEU A 108 9.60 -8.10 -3.91
C LEU A 108 8.56 -8.32 -5.02
N PHE A 109 8.04 -7.24 -5.58
CA PHE A 109 7.03 -7.27 -6.63
C PHE A 109 7.47 -6.42 -7.84
N PRO A 110 8.52 -6.86 -8.57
CA PRO A 110 9.02 -6.07 -9.70
C PRO A 110 8.03 -5.99 -10.87
N GLU A 111 6.98 -6.80 -10.85
CA GLU A 111 5.93 -6.82 -11.87
C GLU A 111 4.97 -5.62 -11.74
N LEU A 112 4.92 -4.96 -10.57
CA LEU A 112 4.04 -3.82 -10.36
C LEU A 112 4.60 -2.55 -11.00
N SER A 113 3.70 -1.66 -11.43
CA SER A 113 4.13 -0.39 -12.02
C SER A 113 4.71 0.57 -10.98
N PRO A 114 5.60 1.49 -11.39
CA PRO A 114 6.11 2.52 -10.48
C PRO A 114 5.03 3.39 -9.85
N ALA A 115 3.91 3.57 -10.56
CA ALA A 115 2.75 4.33 -10.05
C ALA A 115 2.17 3.71 -8.78
N VAL A 116 2.17 2.37 -8.66
CA VAL A 116 1.71 1.67 -7.47
C VAL A 116 2.56 2.03 -6.27
N PHE A 117 3.88 1.98 -6.43
CA PHE A 117 4.81 2.30 -5.32
C PHE A 117 4.74 3.77 -4.93
N GLN A 118 4.54 4.66 -5.89
CA GLN A 118 4.32 6.08 -5.60
C GLN A 118 3.05 6.29 -4.75
N ALA A 119 1.97 5.59 -5.07
CA ALA A 119 0.73 5.67 -4.29
C ALA A 119 0.95 5.18 -2.86
N VAL A 120 1.72 4.11 -2.68
CA VAL A 120 2.09 3.61 -1.35
C VAL A 120 2.91 4.65 -0.58
N ASP A 121 3.90 5.26 -1.22
CA ASP A 121 4.75 6.30 -0.64
C ASP A 121 3.92 7.50 -0.12
N ARG A 122 2.89 7.88 -0.87
CA ARG A 122 2.11 9.10 -0.64
C ARG A 122 0.83 8.91 0.17
N HIS A 123 0.49 7.67 0.55
CA HIS A 123 -0.84 7.41 1.13
C HIS A 123 -1.06 8.02 2.52
N THR A 124 -0.03 8.34 3.26
CA THR A 124 -0.15 8.89 4.62
C THR A 124 -0.16 10.42 4.62
N VAL A 125 0.83 11.04 3.99
CA VAL A 125 1.03 12.50 4.04
C VAL A 125 0.60 13.22 2.76
N GLY A 126 0.34 12.48 1.68
CA GLY A 126 0.04 13.06 0.38
C GLY A 126 1.25 13.72 -0.27
N ALA A 127 0.98 14.50 -1.28
CA ALA A 127 1.97 15.29 -2.01
C ALA A 127 1.26 16.43 -2.74
N CYS A 128 2.03 17.44 -3.18
CA CYS A 128 1.47 18.57 -3.92
C CYS A 128 0.98 18.17 -5.31
N ASP A 129 1.59 17.15 -5.91
CA ASP A 129 1.37 16.70 -7.28
C ASP A 129 0.79 15.28 -7.34
N MET A 130 -0.18 14.97 -6.49
CA MET A 130 -0.79 13.63 -6.45
C MET A 130 -1.45 13.26 -7.77
N THR A 131 -1.17 12.02 -8.22
CA THR A 131 -1.85 11.43 -9.37
C THR A 131 -3.27 10.98 -8.98
N PRO A 132 -4.16 10.70 -9.94
CA PRO A 132 -5.46 10.10 -9.63
C PRO A 132 -5.34 8.79 -8.84
N LEU A 133 -4.36 7.94 -9.14
CA LEU A 133 -4.12 6.70 -8.37
C LEU A 133 -3.70 7.03 -6.94
N ASP A 134 -2.81 7.99 -6.73
CA ASP A 134 -2.40 8.43 -5.39
C ASP A 134 -3.62 8.86 -4.57
N MET A 135 -4.52 9.64 -5.18
CA MET A 135 -5.76 10.12 -4.52
C MET A 135 -6.70 8.96 -4.19
N VAL A 136 -6.85 8.01 -5.10
CA VAL A 136 -7.71 6.83 -4.88
C VAL A 136 -7.26 6.06 -3.65
N VAL A 137 -5.97 5.79 -3.54
CA VAL A 137 -5.42 5.03 -2.39
C VAL A 137 -5.54 5.84 -1.10
N PHE A 138 -5.23 7.14 -1.15
CA PHE A 138 -5.34 8.05 0.00
C PHE A 138 -6.77 8.07 0.55
N VAL A 139 -7.75 8.25 -0.33
CA VAL A 139 -9.17 8.30 0.06
C VAL A 139 -9.66 6.93 0.52
N ALA A 140 -9.30 5.86 -0.19
CA ALA A 140 -9.72 4.50 0.17
C ALA A 140 -9.27 4.12 1.59
N ASP A 141 -8.04 4.47 1.94
CA ASP A 141 -7.51 4.26 3.29
C ASP A 141 -8.34 5.02 4.34
N ALA A 142 -8.74 6.25 4.03
CA ALA A 142 -9.48 7.10 4.96
C ALA A 142 -10.93 6.66 5.18
N ILE A 143 -11.59 6.10 4.16
CA ILE A 143 -13.03 5.77 4.22
C ILE A 143 -13.32 4.28 4.40
N GLU A 144 -12.33 3.43 4.35
CA GLU A 144 -12.51 1.98 4.53
C GLU A 144 -13.09 1.71 5.93
N PRO A 145 -14.20 0.93 6.01
CA PRO A 145 -14.95 0.81 7.28
C PRO A 145 -14.27 -0.03 8.38
N ASN A 146 -13.29 -0.83 8.05
CA ASN A 146 -12.58 -1.64 9.05
C ASN A 146 -11.30 -0.90 9.50
#